data_d6196b493116e9a8d34e3efc89e937ce
#
_entry.id   d6196b493116e9a8d34e3efc89e937ce
#
_cell.length_a   1.000
_cell.length_b   1.000
_cell.length_c   1.000
_cell.angle_alpha   90.00
_cell.angle_beta   90.00
_cell.angle_gamma   90.00
#
_symmetry.space_group_name_H-M   'P 1'
#
loop_
_entity.id
_entity.type
_entity.pdbx_description
1 polymer ?
#
loop_
_entity_poly.entity_id
_entity_poly.type
_entity_poly.pdbx_seq_one_letter_code
_entity_poly.pdbx_strand_id
1 'polypeptide(L)'
;MDERLTISTHEADRGSAQAADRFRAVAADTGLVDVAVGTVGSPVGELLVAVTPRGLAAISFEGEDRDRVIDRLARELSPRVLMAARATDDVRRELDEYFRGARRRFDLRLDRRLMSPFAKDVLGATARVPFGRLATYGEIAGKIGRPRAARAVGAALGANPIPIVVPCHRVIGAGGNLTGYGGGLPRKELLLRLEGSLPAE
;
A
#
# COMPACT_ATOMS: atom_id res chain seq x y z
N MET A 1 22.16 53.08 16.43
CA MET A 1 22.90 51.85 16.03
C MET A 1 21.92 50.70 16.25
N ASP A 2 21.15 50.40 15.22
CA ASP A 2 19.97 49.50 15.30
C ASP A 2 20.31 48.29 14.43
N GLU A 3 20.84 47.27 15.08
CA GLU A 3 21.24 46.01 14.43
C GLU A 3 20.01 45.11 14.31
N ARG A 4 19.27 45.30 13.19
CA ARG A 4 18.14 44.46 12.88
C ARG A 4 18.63 43.03 12.60
N LEU A 5 18.37 42.13 13.53
CA LEU A 5 18.48 40.68 13.32
C LEU A 5 17.56 40.25 12.17
N THR A 6 18.08 40.23 10.97
CA THR A 6 17.41 39.63 9.81
C THR A 6 17.62 38.12 9.89
N ILE A 7 16.79 37.42 10.65
CA ILE A 7 16.71 35.97 10.55
C ILE A 7 16.17 35.67 9.16
N SER A 8 16.98 35.03 8.34
CA SER A 8 16.59 34.59 7.00
C SER A 8 15.35 33.72 7.11
N THR A 9 14.27 34.06 6.42
CA THR A 9 13.05 33.25 6.34
C THR A 9 13.33 31.79 5.97
N HIS A 10 14.37 31.53 5.21
CA HIS A 10 14.84 30.18 4.84
C HIS A 10 15.47 29.39 6.00
N GLU A 11 16.05 30.02 7.00
CA GLU A 11 16.59 29.35 8.20
C GLU A 11 15.47 29.06 9.21
N ALA A 12 14.51 29.98 9.35
CA ALA A 12 13.33 29.78 10.17
C ALA A 12 12.45 28.63 9.63
N ASP A 13 12.26 28.53 8.33
CA ASP A 13 11.52 27.45 7.67
C ASP A 13 12.20 26.07 7.86
N ARG A 14 13.53 26.02 7.72
CA ARG A 14 14.30 24.77 7.96
C ARG A 14 14.25 24.35 9.42
N GLY A 15 14.36 25.28 10.35
CA GLY A 15 14.25 25.00 11.78
C GLY A 15 12.86 24.49 12.17
N SER A 16 11.81 25.06 11.59
CA SER A 16 10.42 24.63 11.79
C SER A 16 10.17 23.23 11.22
N ALA A 17 10.65 22.94 10.02
CA ALA A 17 10.54 21.61 9.40
C ALA A 17 11.27 20.53 10.21
N GLN A 18 12.50 20.81 10.68
CA GLN A 18 13.26 19.90 11.53
C GLN A 18 12.58 19.65 12.88
N ALA A 19 12.01 20.69 13.51
CA ALA A 19 11.28 20.57 14.76
C ALA A 19 10.02 19.71 14.57
N ALA A 20 9.28 19.93 13.48
CA ALA A 20 8.12 19.12 13.12
C ALA A 20 8.48 17.65 12.88
N ASP A 21 9.60 17.38 12.20
CA ASP A 21 10.07 16.01 11.98
C ASP A 21 10.52 15.31 13.28
N ARG A 22 11.18 16.03 14.17
CA ARG A 22 11.51 15.52 15.51
C ARG A 22 10.25 15.21 16.32
N PHE A 23 9.27 16.10 16.31
CA PHE A 23 7.99 15.88 16.99
C PHE A 23 7.28 14.63 16.43
N ARG A 24 7.21 14.48 15.10
CA ARG A 24 6.61 13.32 14.45
C ARG A 24 7.32 12.03 14.82
N ALA A 25 8.66 12.03 14.88
CA ALA A 25 9.44 10.87 15.29
C ALA A 25 9.16 10.48 16.76
N VAL A 26 9.19 11.45 17.68
CA VAL A 26 8.90 11.23 19.09
C VAL A 26 7.44 10.77 19.28
N ALA A 27 6.48 11.38 18.58
CA ALA A 27 5.08 10.98 18.65
C ALA A 27 4.84 9.54 18.16
N ALA A 28 5.59 9.09 17.14
CA ALA A 28 5.54 7.71 16.67
C ALA A 28 6.11 6.72 17.72
N ASP A 29 7.25 7.07 18.34
CA ASP A 29 7.93 6.21 19.32
C ASP A 29 7.19 6.16 20.69
N THR A 30 6.43 7.20 21.03
CA THR A 30 5.70 7.30 22.30
C THR A 30 4.28 6.75 22.26
N GLY A 31 3.85 6.13 21.13
CA GLY A 31 2.50 5.58 20.99
C GLY A 31 1.40 6.63 20.83
N LEU A 32 1.75 7.88 20.53
CA LEU A 32 0.79 8.95 20.24
C LEU A 32 0.22 8.85 18.82
N VAL A 33 0.83 8.05 17.96
CA VAL A 33 0.42 7.81 16.56
C VAL A 33 -0.12 6.40 16.43
N ASP A 34 -1.37 6.27 16.04
CA ASP A 34 -1.99 4.97 15.76
C ASP A 34 -1.84 4.56 14.29
N VAL A 35 -1.77 5.55 13.38
CA VAL A 35 -1.59 5.34 11.95
C VAL A 35 -0.48 6.26 11.45
N ALA A 36 0.66 5.70 11.12
CA ALA A 36 1.77 6.42 10.50
C ALA A 36 1.67 6.29 8.97
N VAL A 37 1.82 7.41 8.28
CA VAL A 37 1.72 7.49 6.82
C VAL A 37 3.04 7.98 6.25
N GLY A 38 3.46 7.40 5.13
CA GLY A 38 4.63 7.81 4.37
C GLY A 38 4.44 7.62 2.88
N THR A 39 5.38 8.09 2.07
CA THR A 39 5.38 7.91 0.62
C THR A 39 6.58 7.09 0.16
N VAL A 40 6.39 6.34 -0.93
CA VAL A 40 7.38 5.48 -1.57
C VAL A 40 7.34 5.72 -3.07
N GLY A 41 8.46 6.19 -3.65
CA GLY A 41 8.60 6.26 -5.10
C GLY A 41 8.69 4.85 -5.70
N SER A 42 8.01 4.61 -6.82
CA SER A 42 8.05 3.31 -7.48
C SER A 42 7.85 3.41 -9.00
N PRO A 43 8.15 2.36 -9.79
CA PRO A 43 7.85 2.32 -11.23
C PRO A 43 6.35 2.43 -11.57
N VAL A 44 5.46 2.17 -10.59
CA VAL A 44 4.00 2.33 -10.76
C VAL A 44 3.47 3.69 -10.30
N GLY A 45 4.37 4.65 -10.06
CA GLY A 45 4.09 5.98 -9.50
C GLY A 45 4.38 6.05 -7.99
N GLU A 46 4.14 7.20 -7.38
CA GLU A 46 4.27 7.37 -5.93
C GLU A 46 3.18 6.57 -5.20
N LEU A 47 3.60 5.81 -4.19
CA LEU A 47 2.70 5.05 -3.33
C LEU A 47 2.58 5.75 -1.97
N LEU A 48 1.35 5.93 -1.50
CA LEU A 48 1.07 6.28 -0.11
C LEU A 48 0.96 4.98 0.69
N VAL A 49 1.74 4.84 1.75
CA VAL A 49 1.72 3.66 2.64
C VAL A 49 1.27 4.06 4.03
N ALA A 50 0.42 3.26 4.66
CA ALA A 50 -0.05 3.48 6.01
C ALA A 50 0.22 2.25 6.87
N VAL A 51 0.89 2.46 8.00
CA VAL A 51 1.22 1.41 8.97
C VAL A 51 0.61 1.72 10.34
N THR A 52 0.32 0.67 11.09
CA THR A 52 -0.15 0.72 12.47
C THR A 52 0.74 -0.17 13.33
N PRO A 53 0.61 -0.18 14.66
CA PRO A 53 1.29 -1.15 15.52
C PRO A 53 0.98 -2.62 15.18
N ARG A 54 -0.09 -2.88 14.40
CA ARG A 54 -0.44 -4.21 13.91
C ARG A 54 0.21 -4.59 12.59
N GLY A 55 0.79 -3.61 11.87
CA GLY A 55 1.47 -3.78 10.60
C GLY A 55 0.94 -2.88 9.48
N LEU A 56 1.25 -3.20 8.24
CA LEU A 56 0.81 -2.49 7.04
C LEU A 56 -0.72 -2.58 6.91
N ALA A 57 -1.38 -1.42 6.86
CA ALA A 57 -2.84 -1.31 6.79
C ALA A 57 -3.33 -0.91 5.39
N ALA A 58 -2.58 -0.04 4.69
CA ALA A 58 -2.98 0.42 3.37
C ALA A 58 -1.78 0.76 2.48
N ILE A 59 -1.99 0.58 1.18
CA ILE A 59 -1.19 1.16 0.09
C ILE A 59 -2.17 1.77 -0.89
N SER A 60 -1.96 3.05 -1.25
CA SER A 60 -2.73 3.75 -2.28
C SER A 60 -1.82 4.19 -3.41
N PHE A 61 -2.35 4.16 -4.64
CA PHE A 61 -1.60 4.57 -5.82
C PHE A 61 -1.67 6.08 -6.03
N GLU A 62 -0.67 6.60 -6.71
CA GLU A 62 -0.70 7.96 -7.25
C GLU A 62 -1.96 8.18 -8.10
N GLY A 63 -2.61 9.34 -7.92
CA GLY A 63 -3.88 9.68 -8.57
C GLY A 63 -5.11 9.38 -7.73
N GLU A 64 -5.00 8.64 -6.62
CA GLU A 64 -6.03 8.59 -5.60
C GLU A 64 -6.01 9.90 -4.78
N ASP A 65 -7.19 10.38 -4.41
CA ASP A 65 -7.34 11.57 -3.56
C ASP A 65 -6.75 11.28 -2.17
N ARG A 66 -5.59 11.87 -1.90
CA ARG A 66 -4.83 11.65 -0.65
C ARG A 66 -5.65 12.00 0.60
N ASP A 67 -6.42 13.08 0.55
CA ASP A 67 -7.21 13.52 1.70
C ASP A 67 -8.32 12.50 2.00
N ARG A 68 -8.97 11.97 0.96
CA ARG A 68 -9.96 10.89 1.11
C ARG A 68 -9.35 9.62 1.69
N VAL A 69 -8.12 9.27 1.30
CA VAL A 69 -7.43 8.11 1.87
C VAL A 69 -7.15 8.34 3.35
N ILE A 70 -6.62 9.51 3.72
CA ILE A 70 -6.34 9.88 5.12
C ILE A 70 -7.64 9.90 5.95
N ASP A 71 -8.70 10.52 5.43
CA ASP A 71 -10.01 10.55 6.09
C ASP A 71 -10.59 9.15 6.32
N ARG A 72 -10.42 8.26 5.35
CA ARG A 72 -10.81 6.86 5.50
C ARG A 72 -10.01 6.18 6.60
N LEU A 73 -8.70 6.33 6.63
CA LEU A 73 -7.83 5.78 7.67
C LEU A 73 -8.23 6.32 9.05
N ALA A 74 -8.52 7.62 9.14
CA ALA A 74 -8.96 8.25 10.38
C ALA A 74 -10.29 7.70 10.90
N ARG A 75 -11.26 7.48 10.02
CA ARG A 75 -12.57 6.93 10.40
C ARG A 75 -12.53 5.44 10.74
N GLU A 76 -11.80 4.64 9.95
CA GLU A 76 -11.86 3.17 10.04
C GLU A 76 -10.83 2.59 11.00
N LEU A 77 -9.71 3.28 11.27
CA LEU A 77 -8.64 2.81 12.15
C LEU A 77 -8.47 3.64 13.41
N SER A 78 -8.14 4.92 13.28
CA SER A 78 -7.97 5.87 14.38
C SER A 78 -7.82 7.29 13.85
N PRO A 79 -8.39 8.32 14.52
CA PRO A 79 -8.19 9.72 14.14
C PRO A 79 -6.74 10.20 14.32
N ARG A 80 -5.88 9.45 15.03
CA ARG A 80 -4.46 9.79 15.24
C ARG A 80 -3.61 9.33 14.06
N VAL A 81 -3.85 9.94 12.89
CA VAL A 81 -3.09 9.72 11.66
C VAL A 81 -2.02 10.78 11.53
N LEU A 82 -0.77 10.40 11.31
CA LEU A 82 0.35 11.34 11.18
C LEU A 82 1.29 10.93 10.04
N MET A 83 1.76 11.93 9.29
CA MET A 83 2.87 11.74 8.36
C MET A 83 4.15 11.47 9.16
N ALA A 84 4.62 10.23 9.14
CA ALA A 84 5.79 9.75 9.89
C ALA A 84 6.59 8.75 9.04
N ALA A 85 7.42 9.27 8.13
CA ALA A 85 8.12 8.49 7.11
C ALA A 85 8.96 7.34 7.72
N ARG A 86 9.65 7.57 8.85
CA ARG A 86 10.50 6.54 9.50
C ARG A 86 9.71 5.31 9.94
N ALA A 87 8.47 5.49 10.39
CA ALA A 87 7.62 4.37 10.79
C ALA A 87 7.25 3.45 9.60
N THR A 88 7.44 3.91 8.36
CA THR A 88 7.18 3.14 7.14
C THR A 88 8.43 2.56 6.49
N ASP A 89 9.61 2.68 7.11
CA ASP A 89 10.90 2.31 6.49
C ASP A 89 10.99 0.83 6.12
N ASP A 90 10.44 -0.08 6.93
CA ASP A 90 10.40 -1.50 6.58
C ASP A 90 9.57 -1.76 5.31
N VAL A 91 8.41 -1.12 5.20
CA VAL A 91 7.56 -1.22 4.01
C VAL A 91 8.25 -0.65 2.79
N ARG A 92 8.90 0.52 2.94
CA ARG A 92 9.65 1.18 1.88
C ARG A 92 10.79 0.31 1.37
N ARG A 93 11.58 -0.25 2.29
CA ARG A 93 12.68 -1.17 1.96
C ARG A 93 12.19 -2.39 1.20
N GLU A 94 11.14 -3.07 1.67
CA GLU A 94 10.64 -4.28 1.01
C GLU A 94 10.00 -4.00 -0.34
N LEU A 95 9.31 -2.88 -0.52
CA LEU A 95 8.79 -2.44 -1.81
C LEU A 95 9.93 -2.12 -2.79
N ASP A 96 10.97 -1.41 -2.33
CA ASP A 96 12.14 -1.10 -3.14
C ASP A 96 12.90 -2.36 -3.59
N GLU A 97 13.10 -3.32 -2.69
CA GLU A 97 13.68 -4.63 -3.03
C GLU A 97 12.81 -5.39 -4.04
N TYR A 98 11.47 -5.34 -3.89
CA TYR A 98 10.54 -5.96 -4.83
C TYR A 98 10.64 -5.34 -6.23
N PHE A 99 10.61 -4.03 -6.34
CA PHE A 99 10.69 -3.34 -7.63
C PHE A 99 12.07 -3.48 -8.31
N ARG A 100 13.13 -3.72 -7.54
CA ARG A 100 14.46 -4.09 -8.09
C ARG A 100 14.60 -5.57 -8.42
N GLY A 101 13.57 -6.39 -8.22
CA GLY A 101 13.62 -7.84 -8.47
C GLY A 101 14.40 -8.65 -7.43
N ALA A 102 14.87 -8.01 -6.35
CA ALA A 102 15.62 -8.65 -5.27
C ALA A 102 14.71 -9.40 -4.28
N ARG A 103 13.41 -9.08 -4.27
CA ARG A 103 12.42 -9.69 -3.38
C ARG A 103 11.26 -10.27 -4.19
N ARG A 104 10.85 -11.49 -3.85
CA ARG A 104 9.68 -12.16 -4.44
C ARG A 104 8.54 -12.41 -3.46
N ARG A 105 8.77 -12.16 -2.18
CA ARG A 105 7.81 -12.36 -1.09
C ARG A 105 8.02 -11.28 -0.03
N PHE A 106 6.91 -10.71 0.45
CA PHE A 106 6.92 -9.75 1.54
C PHE A 106 6.83 -10.45 2.91
N ASP A 107 7.62 -9.96 3.87
CA ASP A 107 7.65 -10.46 5.26
C ASP A 107 6.93 -9.50 6.23
N LEU A 108 6.13 -8.59 5.69
CA LEU A 108 5.42 -7.56 6.43
C LEU A 108 4.22 -8.16 7.21
N ARG A 109 4.08 -7.74 8.45
CA ARG A 109 2.82 -7.95 9.18
C ARG A 109 1.72 -7.10 8.55
N LEU A 110 0.50 -7.64 8.44
CA LEU A 110 -0.62 -6.94 7.82
C LEU A 110 -1.70 -6.63 8.85
N ASP A 111 -2.12 -5.37 8.90
CA ASP A 111 -3.32 -4.97 9.62
C ASP A 111 -4.55 -5.13 8.71
N ARG A 112 -5.37 -6.10 9.02
CA ARG A 112 -6.53 -6.49 8.19
C ARG A 112 -7.85 -5.84 8.65
N ARG A 113 -7.81 -4.78 9.46
CA ARG A 113 -9.04 -4.13 9.96
C ARG A 113 -9.86 -3.47 8.86
N LEU A 114 -9.21 -2.99 7.80
CA LEU A 114 -9.87 -2.41 6.62
C LEU A 114 -10.55 -3.45 5.70
N MET A 115 -10.49 -4.72 6.03
CA MET A 115 -11.03 -5.82 5.22
C MET A 115 -12.28 -6.41 5.87
N SER A 116 -13.37 -6.55 5.10
CA SER A 116 -14.53 -7.33 5.52
C SER A 116 -14.16 -8.82 5.73
N PRO A 117 -14.96 -9.61 6.45
CA PRO A 117 -14.71 -11.04 6.61
C PRO A 117 -14.51 -11.76 5.27
N PHE A 118 -15.38 -11.52 4.30
CA PHE A 118 -15.25 -12.10 2.96
C PHE A 118 -13.97 -11.65 2.24
N ALA A 119 -13.60 -10.35 2.32
CA ALA A 119 -12.37 -9.84 1.75
C ALA A 119 -11.13 -10.48 2.40
N LYS A 120 -11.15 -10.77 3.70
CA LYS A 120 -10.05 -11.49 4.39
C LYS A 120 -9.82 -12.87 3.80
N ASP A 121 -10.88 -13.62 3.51
CA ASP A 121 -10.79 -14.95 2.88
C ASP A 121 -10.22 -14.84 1.46
N VAL A 122 -10.77 -13.95 0.64
CA VAL A 122 -10.34 -13.71 -0.75
C VAL A 122 -8.88 -13.26 -0.80
N LEU A 123 -8.53 -12.22 -0.06
CA LEU A 123 -7.18 -11.65 -0.06
C LEU A 123 -6.17 -12.63 0.57
N GLY A 124 -6.59 -13.41 1.56
CA GLY A 124 -5.78 -14.49 2.13
C GLY A 124 -5.48 -15.61 1.12
N ALA A 125 -6.47 -15.99 0.29
CA ALA A 125 -6.25 -16.94 -0.79
C ALA A 125 -5.36 -16.34 -1.90
N THR A 126 -5.55 -15.06 -2.21
CA THR A 126 -4.78 -14.33 -3.21
C THR A 126 -3.30 -14.17 -2.82
N ALA A 127 -3.02 -13.92 -1.54
CA ALA A 127 -1.65 -13.82 -1.01
C ALA A 127 -0.82 -15.10 -1.20
N ARG A 128 -1.49 -16.24 -1.43
CA ARG A 128 -0.83 -17.53 -1.70
C ARG A 128 -0.52 -17.75 -3.17
N VAL A 129 -0.93 -16.86 -4.08
CA VAL A 129 -0.55 -16.96 -5.50
C VAL A 129 0.93 -16.57 -5.62
N PRO A 130 1.81 -17.50 -6.08
CA PRO A 130 3.24 -17.25 -6.09
C PRO A 130 3.64 -16.13 -7.05
N PHE A 131 4.79 -15.52 -6.81
CA PHE A 131 5.46 -14.62 -7.74
C PHE A 131 5.62 -15.28 -9.12
N GLY A 132 5.32 -14.56 -10.19
CA GLY A 132 5.40 -15.07 -11.55
C GLY A 132 4.29 -16.08 -11.93
N ARG A 133 3.27 -16.26 -11.07
CA ARG A 133 2.13 -17.14 -11.36
C ARG A 133 0.83 -16.36 -11.36
N LEU A 134 -0.10 -16.83 -12.18
CA LEU A 134 -1.44 -16.24 -12.32
C LEU A 134 -2.48 -17.19 -11.70
N ALA A 135 -3.59 -16.62 -11.29
CA ALA A 135 -4.79 -17.36 -10.91
C ALA A 135 -6.01 -16.66 -11.53
N THR A 136 -7.09 -17.42 -11.72
CA THR A 136 -8.37 -16.83 -12.17
C THR A 136 -9.25 -16.48 -10.98
N TYR A 137 -10.22 -15.58 -11.19
CA TYR A 137 -11.24 -15.27 -10.16
C TYR A 137 -12.00 -16.54 -9.72
N GLY A 138 -12.25 -17.47 -10.65
CA GLY A 138 -12.89 -18.76 -10.36
C GLY A 138 -12.02 -19.67 -9.46
N GLU A 139 -10.71 -19.73 -9.70
CA GLU A 139 -9.79 -20.50 -8.86
C GLU A 139 -9.71 -19.91 -7.45
N ILE A 140 -9.66 -18.58 -7.29
CA ILE A 140 -9.70 -17.95 -5.97
C ILE A 140 -11.05 -18.25 -5.28
N ALA A 141 -12.17 -18.16 -6.01
CA ALA A 141 -13.49 -18.51 -5.49
C ALA A 141 -13.56 -19.98 -5.02
N GLY A 142 -12.98 -20.90 -5.78
CA GLY A 142 -12.86 -22.32 -5.40
C GLY A 142 -12.03 -22.50 -4.15
N LYS A 143 -10.87 -21.83 -4.04
CA LYS A 143 -9.96 -21.91 -2.88
C LYS A 143 -10.59 -21.46 -1.56
N ILE A 144 -11.57 -20.55 -1.62
CA ILE A 144 -12.33 -20.11 -0.42
C ILE A 144 -13.63 -20.89 -0.21
N GLY A 145 -13.84 -22.00 -0.93
CA GLY A 145 -15.03 -22.84 -0.80
C GLY A 145 -16.31 -22.23 -1.39
N ARG A 146 -16.19 -21.21 -2.26
CA ARG A 146 -17.33 -20.47 -2.86
C ARG A 146 -17.23 -20.40 -4.38
N PRO A 147 -17.25 -21.53 -5.12
CA PRO A 147 -16.92 -21.59 -6.55
C PRO A 147 -17.80 -20.71 -7.45
N ARG A 148 -19.02 -20.36 -7.01
CA ARG A 148 -19.93 -19.49 -7.77
C ARG A 148 -19.70 -17.98 -7.49
N ALA A 149 -18.77 -17.61 -6.60
CA ALA A 149 -18.57 -16.24 -6.13
C ALA A 149 -17.55 -15.43 -6.94
N ALA A 150 -17.19 -15.80 -8.16
CA ALA A 150 -16.14 -15.15 -8.96
C ALA A 150 -16.33 -13.62 -9.09
N ARG A 151 -17.57 -13.12 -9.29
CA ARG A 151 -17.84 -11.66 -9.33
C ARG A 151 -17.58 -10.99 -7.99
N ALA A 152 -18.02 -11.61 -6.88
CA ALA A 152 -17.77 -11.08 -5.53
C ALA A 152 -16.28 -11.09 -5.17
N VAL A 153 -15.54 -12.12 -5.64
CA VAL A 153 -14.07 -12.15 -5.56
C VAL A 153 -13.48 -10.96 -6.30
N GLY A 154 -13.93 -10.67 -7.53
CA GLY A 154 -13.49 -9.50 -8.29
C GLY A 154 -13.72 -8.18 -7.54
N ALA A 155 -14.90 -8.00 -6.93
CA ALA A 155 -15.19 -6.81 -6.12
C ALA A 155 -14.27 -6.71 -4.88
N ALA A 156 -14.04 -7.83 -4.17
CA ALA A 156 -13.14 -7.85 -3.02
C ALA A 156 -11.68 -7.55 -3.39
N LEU A 157 -11.22 -8.04 -4.54
CA LEU A 157 -9.89 -7.73 -5.08
C LEU A 157 -9.76 -6.27 -5.54
N GLY A 158 -10.83 -5.70 -6.12
CA GLY A 158 -10.87 -4.28 -6.49
C GLY A 158 -10.82 -3.34 -5.29
N ALA A 159 -11.29 -3.80 -4.13
CA ALA A 159 -11.25 -3.08 -2.85
C ALA A 159 -10.06 -3.47 -1.96
N ASN A 160 -9.04 -4.14 -2.50
CA ASN A 160 -7.85 -4.53 -1.74
C ASN A 160 -7.14 -3.32 -1.15
N PRO A 161 -7.07 -3.16 0.17
CA PRO A 161 -6.42 -2.02 0.78
C PRO A 161 -4.88 -2.09 0.74
N ILE A 162 -4.29 -3.24 0.42
CA ILE A 162 -2.85 -3.48 0.46
C ILE A 162 -2.38 -4.09 -0.88
N PRO A 163 -2.60 -3.40 -2.02
CA PRO A 163 -2.16 -3.92 -3.32
C PRO A 163 -0.64 -4.09 -3.36
N ILE A 164 -0.14 -4.85 -4.30
CA ILE A 164 1.26 -5.28 -4.47
C ILE A 164 1.64 -6.33 -3.43
N VAL A 165 1.58 -5.99 -2.13
CA VAL A 165 1.89 -6.91 -1.03
C VAL A 165 0.88 -8.07 -0.99
N VAL A 166 -0.42 -7.76 -1.11
CA VAL A 166 -1.45 -8.75 -1.45
C VAL A 166 -1.67 -8.68 -2.97
N PRO A 167 -1.18 -9.67 -3.73
CA PRO A 167 -0.96 -9.56 -5.16
C PRO A 167 -2.24 -9.75 -5.99
N CYS A 168 -3.23 -8.84 -5.84
CA CYS A 168 -4.47 -8.89 -6.61
C CYS A 168 -4.23 -8.69 -8.13
N HIS A 169 -3.08 -8.13 -8.54
CA HIS A 169 -2.65 -8.06 -9.92
C HIS A 169 -2.43 -9.43 -10.56
N ARG A 170 -2.11 -10.48 -9.79
CA ARG A 170 -1.92 -11.87 -10.28
C ARG A 170 -3.24 -12.58 -10.60
N VAL A 171 -4.39 -11.94 -10.34
CA VAL A 171 -5.71 -12.54 -10.62
C VAL A 171 -6.27 -11.97 -11.93
N ILE A 172 -6.63 -12.89 -12.86
CA ILE A 172 -7.07 -12.58 -14.23
C ILE A 172 -8.40 -13.24 -14.56
N GLY A 173 -8.98 -12.89 -15.70
CA GLY A 173 -10.18 -13.54 -16.23
C GLY A 173 -9.92 -14.98 -16.68
N ALA A 174 -10.95 -15.81 -16.74
CA ALA A 174 -10.85 -17.20 -17.16
C ALA A 174 -10.30 -17.39 -18.58
N GLY A 175 -10.51 -16.39 -19.47
CA GLY A 175 -9.96 -16.37 -20.83
C GLY A 175 -8.53 -15.83 -20.93
N GLY A 176 -7.81 -15.62 -19.81
CA GLY A 176 -6.48 -15.06 -19.82
C GLY A 176 -6.41 -13.51 -19.92
N ASN A 177 -7.56 -12.87 -20.09
CA ASN A 177 -7.64 -11.42 -20.26
C ASN A 177 -7.31 -10.69 -18.94
N LEU A 178 -6.54 -9.60 -19.06
CA LEU A 178 -6.33 -8.67 -17.96
C LEU A 178 -7.62 -7.88 -17.75
N THR A 179 -8.33 -8.22 -16.70
CA THR A 179 -9.56 -7.54 -16.28
C THR A 179 -9.31 -6.77 -15.00
N GLY A 180 -10.06 -5.72 -14.78
CA GLY A 180 -10.11 -4.81 -13.64
C GLY A 180 -8.97 -4.87 -12.61
N TYR A 181 -8.42 -3.72 -12.28
CA TYR A 181 -7.43 -3.56 -11.22
C TYR A 181 -7.65 -2.21 -10.53
N GLY A 182 -7.62 -2.15 -9.20
CA GLY A 182 -7.84 -0.89 -8.47
C GLY A 182 -6.86 0.21 -8.87
N GLY A 183 -5.61 -0.14 -9.13
CA GLY A 183 -4.59 0.79 -9.64
C GLY A 183 -4.62 1.05 -11.14
N GLY A 184 -5.59 0.50 -11.89
CA GLY A 184 -5.66 0.60 -13.35
C GLY A 184 -4.86 -0.49 -14.08
N LEU A 185 -5.28 -0.82 -15.31
CA LEU A 185 -4.66 -1.89 -16.10
C LEU A 185 -3.19 -1.66 -16.45
N PRO A 186 -2.72 -0.43 -16.74
CA PRO A 186 -1.29 -0.19 -17.02
C PRO A 186 -0.39 -0.62 -15.86
N ARG A 187 -0.78 -0.30 -14.61
CA ARG A 187 -0.02 -0.74 -13.42
C ARG A 187 -0.06 -2.25 -13.22
N LYS A 188 -1.21 -2.88 -13.48
CA LYS A 188 -1.33 -4.34 -13.43
C LYS A 188 -0.38 -5.01 -14.41
N GLU A 189 -0.35 -4.54 -15.62
CA GLU A 189 0.52 -5.06 -16.70
C GLU A 189 2.00 -4.89 -16.33
N LEU A 190 2.40 -3.71 -15.86
CA LEU A 190 3.77 -3.45 -15.40
C LEU A 190 4.19 -4.42 -14.29
N LEU A 191 3.34 -4.63 -13.28
CA LEU A 191 3.63 -5.56 -12.18
C LEU A 191 3.76 -7.00 -12.69
N LEU A 192 2.90 -7.43 -13.61
CA LEU A 192 2.97 -8.78 -14.19
C LEU A 192 4.21 -8.97 -15.08
N ARG A 193 4.65 -7.95 -15.81
CA ARG A 193 5.91 -7.96 -16.56
C ARG A 193 7.11 -8.02 -15.63
N LEU A 194 7.12 -7.22 -14.57
CA LEU A 194 8.16 -7.25 -13.52
C LEU A 194 8.31 -8.65 -12.92
N GLU A 195 7.19 -9.35 -12.76
CA GLU A 195 7.17 -10.70 -12.22
C GLU A 195 7.43 -11.82 -13.24
N GLY A 196 7.60 -11.47 -14.51
CA GLY A 196 7.81 -12.43 -15.60
C GLY A 196 6.57 -13.24 -15.96
N SER A 197 5.36 -12.81 -15.54
CA SER A 197 4.08 -13.43 -15.90
C SER A 197 3.56 -12.99 -17.28
N LEU A 198 4.11 -11.92 -17.83
CA LEU A 198 3.88 -11.42 -19.18
C LEU A 198 5.23 -11.23 -19.86
N PRO A 199 5.30 -11.30 -21.21
CA PRO A 199 6.52 -10.98 -21.96
C PRO A 199 7.02 -9.57 -21.63
N ALA A 200 8.33 -9.35 -21.62
CA ALA A 200 8.91 -8.00 -21.66
C ALA A 200 8.54 -7.34 -23.01
N GLU A 201 8.41 -6.02 -23.03
CA GLU A 201 8.28 -5.26 -24.28
C GLU A 201 9.56 -5.26 -25.06
#